data_5878bc18cbf4d2bd5b5dc7e510a1bcfb
#
_entry.id   5878bc18cbf4d2bd5b5dc7e510a1bcfb
#
_cell.length_a   1.000
_cell.length_b   1.000
_cell.length_c   1.000
_cell.angle_alpha   90.00
_cell.angle_beta   90.00
_cell.angle_gamma   90.00
#
_symmetry.space_group_name_H-M   'P 1'
#
loop_
_entity.id
_entity.type
_entity.pdbx_description
1 polymer ?
#
loop_
_entity_poly.entity_id
_entity_poly.type
_entity_poly.pdbx_seq_one_letter_code
_entity_poly.pdbx_strand_id
1 'polypeptide(L)'
;MTTDVNCGQVRGPIQLCFAESVDPVLPLEMSITRMAVTNEKDAEKEKTMGRKQYVPYGLYRAEGFISAALAEKTGFSQDDLDLFFEALMNMFEHDRSAARGLMTSRKLFAFKHESKLGNAPAHKLFDAVSVKRLIEDGVEARAFSDYEIVVDEDAIPGEVELLKFPDE
;
A
#
# COMPACT_ATOMS: atom_id res chain seq x y z
N MET A 1 22.44 -10.63 29.26
CA MET A 1 23.57 -10.72 28.34
C MET A 1 23.43 -9.57 27.37
N THR A 2 24.19 -8.51 27.56
CA THR A 2 24.34 -7.43 26.58
C THR A 2 25.30 -7.94 25.53
N THR A 3 24.79 -8.09 24.31
CA THR A 3 25.66 -8.38 23.15
C THR A 3 26.37 -7.09 22.80
N ASP A 4 27.70 -7.08 22.99
CA ASP A 4 28.58 -5.95 22.61
C ASP A 4 28.71 -5.75 21.08
N VAL A 5 27.93 -6.46 20.27
CA VAL A 5 27.93 -6.33 18.81
C VAL A 5 26.87 -5.35 18.38
N ASN A 6 27.25 -4.10 18.17
CA ASN A 6 26.44 -3.11 17.52
C ASN A 6 26.67 -3.20 15.99
N CYS A 7 25.77 -3.84 15.27
CA CYS A 7 25.85 -3.96 13.81
C CYS A 7 25.59 -2.63 13.07
N GLY A 8 25.33 -1.54 13.80
CA GLY A 8 24.99 -0.24 13.24
C GLY A 8 23.58 -0.19 12.63
N GLN A 9 23.20 0.98 12.14
CA GLN A 9 21.96 1.20 11.39
C GLN A 9 22.29 1.41 9.93
N VAL A 10 21.66 0.64 9.06
CA VAL A 10 21.74 0.82 7.60
C VAL A 10 20.43 1.45 7.12
N ARG A 11 20.54 2.63 6.53
CA ARG A 11 19.40 3.28 5.86
C ARG A 11 19.28 2.72 4.45
N GLY A 12 18.19 2.00 4.20
CA GLY A 12 17.88 1.46 2.88
C GLY A 12 17.50 2.53 1.85
N PRO A 13 17.56 2.20 0.54
CA PRO A 13 17.25 3.14 -0.53
C PRO A 13 15.77 3.45 -0.68
N ILE A 14 14.89 2.59 -0.18
CA ILE A 14 13.43 2.69 -0.34
C ILE A 14 12.81 3.22 0.95
N GLN A 15 11.91 4.18 0.82
CA GLN A 15 11.11 4.75 1.90
C GLN A 15 9.65 4.77 1.44
N LEU A 16 8.78 4.03 2.13
CA LEU A 16 7.33 4.08 1.93
C LEU A 16 6.69 4.98 2.98
N CYS A 17 5.80 5.86 2.55
CA CYS A 17 4.95 6.64 3.42
C CYS A 17 3.75 5.80 3.90
N PHE A 18 3.04 6.29 4.92
CA PHE A 18 1.78 5.67 5.32
C PHE A 18 0.75 5.81 4.20
N ALA A 19 0.01 4.74 3.97
CA ALA A 19 -1.10 4.79 3.02
C ALA A 19 -2.28 5.57 3.60
N GLU A 20 -2.91 6.38 2.76
CA GLU A 20 -4.10 7.15 3.11
C GLU A 20 -5.29 6.69 2.28
N SER A 21 -6.48 6.68 2.87
CA SER A 21 -7.70 6.37 2.13
C SER A 21 -8.08 7.55 1.22
N VAL A 22 -8.48 7.26 -0.01
CA VAL A 22 -8.93 8.29 -0.98
C VAL A 22 -10.19 8.98 -0.48
N ASP A 23 -11.14 8.20 0.05
CA ASP A 23 -12.35 8.72 0.70
C ASP A 23 -12.30 8.43 2.21
N PRO A 24 -13.06 9.19 3.02
CA PRO A 24 -13.26 8.84 4.42
C PRO A 24 -13.80 7.42 4.57
N VAL A 25 -13.19 6.63 5.44
CA VAL A 25 -13.58 5.24 5.70
C VAL A 25 -14.33 5.16 7.02
N LEU A 26 -15.54 4.59 6.99
CA LEU A 26 -16.32 4.32 8.18
C LEU A 26 -16.22 2.82 8.54
N PRO A 27 -15.51 2.48 9.62
CA PRO A 27 -15.45 1.08 10.06
C PRO A 27 -16.82 0.62 10.57
N LEU A 28 -17.21 -0.59 10.20
CA LEU A 28 -18.39 -1.26 10.74
C LEU A 28 -17.98 -2.22 11.87
N GLU A 29 -18.85 -2.37 12.87
CA GLU A 29 -18.64 -3.28 13.98
C GLU A 29 -19.60 -4.47 13.86
N MET A 30 -19.08 -5.67 14.06
CA MET A 30 -19.87 -6.88 14.18
C MET A 30 -19.55 -7.65 15.46
N SER A 31 -20.57 -8.26 16.04
CA SER A 31 -20.39 -9.16 17.17
C SER A 31 -19.93 -10.53 16.68
N ILE A 32 -18.96 -11.12 17.37
CA ILE A 32 -18.44 -12.45 17.12
C ILE A 32 -18.69 -13.29 18.36
N THR A 33 -19.28 -14.46 18.20
CA THR A 33 -19.48 -15.42 19.29
C THR A 33 -18.62 -16.65 19.06
N ARG A 34 -17.77 -16.97 20.02
CA ARG A 34 -17.03 -18.23 20.00
C ARG A 34 -17.99 -19.37 20.36
N MET A 35 -18.24 -20.29 19.43
CA MET A 35 -19.17 -21.42 19.61
C MET A 35 -18.50 -22.63 20.22
N ALA A 36 -17.21 -22.84 20.03
CA ALA A 36 -16.44 -23.95 20.55
C ALA A 36 -15.44 -23.50 21.62
N VAL A 37 -15.31 -24.27 22.67
CA VAL A 37 -14.31 -24.11 23.71
C VAL A 37 -13.02 -24.86 23.31
N THR A 38 -11.88 -24.37 23.74
CA THR A 38 -10.56 -24.96 23.43
C THR A 38 -10.21 -26.13 24.37
N ASN A 39 -10.81 -26.17 25.57
CA ASN A 39 -10.60 -27.22 26.57
C ASN A 39 -11.92 -27.77 27.07
N GLU A 40 -12.00 -29.09 27.30
CA GLU A 40 -13.18 -29.75 27.88
C GLU A 40 -13.60 -29.17 29.23
N LYS A 41 -12.65 -28.73 30.04
CA LYS A 41 -12.90 -28.10 31.34
C LYS A 41 -13.71 -26.81 31.25
N ASP A 42 -13.72 -26.18 30.05
CA ASP A 42 -14.44 -24.95 29.78
C ASP A 42 -15.78 -25.18 29.06
N ALA A 43 -16.19 -26.45 28.89
CA ALA A 43 -17.40 -26.82 28.17
C ALA A 43 -18.71 -26.26 28.79
N GLU A 44 -18.71 -26.07 30.09
CA GLU A 44 -19.85 -25.49 30.83
C GLU A 44 -19.81 -23.95 30.92
N LYS A 45 -18.72 -23.31 30.45
CA LYS A 45 -18.62 -21.87 30.47
C LYS A 45 -19.47 -21.24 29.36
N GLU A 46 -20.08 -20.11 29.69
CA GLU A 46 -20.86 -19.32 28.73
C GLU A 46 -20.05 -18.96 27.49
N LYS A 47 -20.72 -18.87 26.34
CA LYS A 47 -20.13 -18.49 25.06
C LYS A 47 -19.52 -17.12 25.17
N THR A 48 -18.23 -17.02 24.85
CA THR A 48 -17.51 -15.74 24.87
C THR A 48 -17.90 -14.92 23.64
N MET A 49 -18.38 -13.71 23.88
CA MET A 49 -18.66 -12.74 22.83
C MET A 49 -17.50 -11.76 22.68
N GLY A 50 -17.21 -11.41 21.46
CA GLY A 50 -16.22 -10.38 21.09
C GLY A 50 -16.80 -9.43 20.06
N ARG A 51 -16.08 -8.36 19.77
CA ARG A 51 -16.42 -7.40 18.72
C ARG A 51 -15.28 -7.35 17.71
N LYS A 52 -15.61 -7.22 16.45
CA LYS A 52 -14.66 -7.05 15.36
C LYS A 52 -15.08 -5.86 14.53
N GLN A 53 -14.14 -4.96 14.30
CA GLN A 53 -14.31 -3.88 13.35
C GLN A 53 -13.74 -4.31 11.99
N TYR A 54 -14.39 -3.89 10.92
CA TYR A 54 -13.92 -4.12 9.56
C TYR A 54 -14.28 -2.93 8.67
N VAL A 55 -13.51 -2.77 7.61
CA VAL A 55 -13.75 -1.77 6.56
C VAL A 55 -14.45 -2.48 5.42
N PRO A 56 -15.69 -2.09 5.07
CA PRO A 56 -16.45 -2.74 3.99
C PRO A 56 -15.76 -2.59 2.63
N TYR A 57 -15.27 -1.39 2.36
CA TYR A 57 -14.49 -1.05 1.19
C TYR A 57 -13.62 0.17 1.50
N GLY A 58 -12.48 0.28 0.83
CA GLY A 58 -11.63 1.47 0.85
C GLY A 58 -10.56 1.39 -0.24
N LEU A 59 -10.40 2.47 -0.98
CA LEU A 59 -9.28 2.66 -1.88
C LEU A 59 -8.22 3.47 -1.14
N TYR A 60 -7.00 2.96 -1.12
CA TYR A 60 -5.86 3.58 -0.44
C TYR A 60 -4.78 3.95 -1.44
N ARG A 61 -4.18 5.11 -1.24
CA ARG A 61 -3.00 5.57 -1.95
C ARG A 61 -1.81 5.54 -1.00
N ALA A 62 -0.71 4.95 -1.45
CA ALA A 62 0.57 4.98 -0.76
C ALA A 62 1.61 5.63 -1.68
N GLU A 63 2.49 6.41 -1.10
CA GLU A 63 3.58 7.06 -1.80
C GLU A 63 4.92 6.55 -1.27
N GLY A 64 5.95 6.64 -2.08
CA GLY A 64 7.27 6.19 -1.69
C GLY A 64 8.37 6.87 -2.48
N PHE A 65 9.59 6.73 -1.98
CA PHE A 65 10.78 7.31 -2.56
C PHE A 65 11.88 6.28 -2.69
N ILE A 66 12.63 6.34 -3.77
CA ILE A 66 13.79 5.49 -4.03
C ILE A 66 14.99 6.41 -4.26
N SER A 67 15.99 6.27 -3.41
CA SER A 67 17.21 7.09 -3.44
C SER A 67 18.34 6.38 -4.17
N ALA A 68 18.73 6.87 -5.33
CA ALA A 68 19.87 6.34 -6.08
C ALA A 68 21.18 6.43 -5.27
N ALA A 69 21.38 7.49 -4.50
CA ALA A 69 22.57 7.65 -3.67
C ALA A 69 22.66 6.63 -2.51
N LEU A 70 21.51 6.21 -1.95
CA LEU A 70 21.47 5.16 -0.94
C LEU A 70 21.55 3.78 -1.58
N ALA A 71 20.98 3.58 -2.77
CA ALA A 71 21.13 2.35 -3.55
C ALA A 71 22.61 2.04 -3.82
N GLU A 72 23.38 3.01 -4.28
CA GLU A 72 24.84 2.84 -4.48
C GLU A 72 25.58 2.46 -3.20
N LYS A 73 25.21 3.04 -2.05
CA LYS A 73 25.86 2.73 -0.77
C LYS A 73 25.51 1.34 -0.23
N THR A 74 24.34 0.84 -0.54
CA THR A 74 23.83 -0.45 -0.04
C THR A 74 24.04 -1.59 -1.01
N GLY A 75 24.45 -1.32 -2.25
CA GLY A 75 24.59 -2.30 -3.32
C GLY A 75 23.24 -2.74 -3.91
N PHE A 76 22.19 -1.95 -3.69
CA PHE A 76 20.86 -2.20 -4.26
C PHE A 76 20.89 -2.02 -5.78
N SER A 77 20.53 -3.08 -6.50
CA SER A 77 20.65 -3.18 -7.94
C SER A 77 19.32 -2.88 -8.67
N GLN A 78 19.36 -2.89 -10.00
CA GLN A 78 18.15 -2.81 -10.82
C GLN A 78 17.28 -4.06 -10.64
N ASP A 79 17.89 -5.24 -10.54
CA ASP A 79 17.17 -6.50 -10.34
C ASP A 79 16.41 -6.50 -9.00
N ASP A 80 17.01 -5.89 -7.95
CA ASP A 80 16.33 -5.72 -6.65
C ASP A 80 15.13 -4.76 -6.77
N LEU A 81 15.25 -3.72 -7.60
CA LEU A 81 14.18 -2.76 -7.84
C LEU A 81 13.01 -3.41 -8.60
N ASP A 82 13.31 -4.19 -9.62
CA ASP A 82 12.32 -4.90 -10.42
C ASP A 82 11.57 -5.92 -9.55
N LEU A 83 12.31 -6.68 -8.73
CA LEU A 83 11.72 -7.59 -7.74
C LEU A 83 10.85 -6.85 -6.71
N PHE A 84 11.27 -5.64 -6.30
CA PHE A 84 10.46 -4.82 -5.39
C PHE A 84 9.12 -4.39 -6.01
N PHE A 85 9.12 -3.97 -7.27
CA PHE A 85 7.88 -3.62 -7.97
C PHE A 85 6.98 -4.84 -8.16
N GLU A 86 7.54 -5.99 -8.53
CA GLU A 86 6.81 -7.26 -8.60
C GLU A 86 6.19 -7.62 -7.24
N ALA A 87 6.96 -7.48 -6.16
CA ALA A 87 6.48 -7.74 -4.80
C ALA A 87 5.32 -6.80 -4.41
N LEU A 88 5.39 -5.50 -4.72
CA LEU A 88 4.30 -4.54 -4.45
C LEU A 88 3.02 -4.90 -5.20
N MET A 89 3.12 -5.37 -6.44
CA MET A 89 1.95 -5.77 -7.22
C MET A 89 1.31 -7.06 -6.72
N ASN A 90 2.09 -7.97 -6.16
CA ASN A 90 1.65 -9.32 -5.77
C ASN A 90 1.53 -9.53 -4.26
N MET A 91 1.89 -8.56 -3.41
CA MET A 91 2.00 -8.77 -1.96
C MET A 91 0.72 -9.29 -1.30
N PHE A 92 -0.45 -8.89 -1.79
CA PHE A 92 -1.74 -9.33 -1.24
C PHE A 92 -2.18 -10.70 -1.76
N GLU A 93 -1.54 -11.25 -2.78
CA GLU A 93 -1.87 -12.60 -3.29
C GLU A 93 -1.44 -13.69 -2.31
N HIS A 94 -0.42 -13.44 -1.49
CA HIS A 94 0.07 -14.36 -0.47
C HIS A 94 -0.48 -14.06 0.93
N ASP A 95 -0.80 -12.81 1.24
CA ASP A 95 -1.30 -12.40 2.57
C ASP A 95 -2.83 -12.45 2.64
N ARG A 96 -3.38 -13.65 2.68
CA ARG A 96 -4.82 -13.88 2.76
C ARG A 96 -5.29 -14.12 4.19
N SER A 97 -6.36 -13.43 4.58
CA SER A 97 -7.05 -13.66 5.84
C SER A 97 -8.54 -13.28 5.70
N ALA A 98 -9.38 -13.66 6.66
CA ALA A 98 -10.79 -13.26 6.65
C ALA A 98 -11.01 -11.74 6.59
N ALA A 99 -10.07 -10.95 7.14
CA ALA A 99 -10.12 -9.50 7.13
C ALA A 99 -9.45 -8.87 5.89
N ARG A 100 -8.58 -9.61 5.18
CA ARG A 100 -7.76 -9.12 4.05
C ARG A 100 -7.88 -9.97 2.79
N GLY A 101 -8.85 -10.88 2.75
CA GLY A 101 -8.99 -11.82 1.64
C GLY A 101 -9.24 -11.19 0.27
N LEU A 102 -9.80 -9.98 0.25
CA LEU A 102 -10.12 -9.24 -0.97
C LEU A 102 -9.20 -8.02 -1.21
N MET A 103 -8.16 -7.84 -0.39
CA MET A 103 -7.17 -6.81 -0.66
C MET A 103 -6.36 -7.17 -1.91
N THR A 104 -6.06 -6.15 -2.73
CA THR A 104 -5.28 -6.31 -3.96
C THR A 104 -4.60 -5.00 -4.32
N SER A 105 -3.40 -5.07 -4.89
CA SER A 105 -2.77 -3.94 -5.55
C SER A 105 -3.51 -3.65 -6.86
N ARG A 106 -3.85 -2.40 -7.10
CA ARG A 106 -4.64 -1.99 -8.27
C ARG A 106 -3.78 -1.41 -9.38
N LYS A 107 -2.98 -0.42 -9.04
CA LYS A 107 -2.05 0.25 -9.96
C LYS A 107 -0.81 0.65 -9.18
N LEU A 108 0.33 0.63 -9.86
CA LEU A 108 1.58 1.17 -9.38
C LEU A 108 2.13 2.10 -10.47
N PHE A 109 2.50 3.30 -10.06
CA PHE A 109 3.14 4.30 -10.91
C PHE A 109 4.52 4.59 -10.35
N ALA A 110 5.53 4.59 -11.20
CA ALA A 110 6.87 4.98 -10.80
C ALA A 110 7.40 6.06 -11.74
N PHE A 111 7.97 7.11 -11.15
CA PHE A 111 8.59 8.22 -11.88
C PHE A 111 10.11 8.01 -11.87
N LYS A 112 10.65 7.64 -13.00
CA LYS A 112 12.08 7.40 -13.16
C LYS A 112 12.75 8.67 -13.68
N HIS A 113 13.72 9.13 -12.94
CA HIS A 113 14.49 10.32 -13.24
C HIS A 113 15.81 9.97 -13.91
N GLU A 114 16.29 10.81 -14.81
CA GLU A 114 17.65 10.70 -15.37
C GLU A 114 18.71 11.10 -14.35
N SER A 115 18.39 12.06 -13.48
CA SER A 115 19.28 12.56 -12.44
C SER A 115 19.11 11.85 -11.11
N LYS A 116 20.20 11.57 -10.40
CA LYS A 116 20.19 10.99 -9.05
C LYS A 116 19.48 11.84 -7.99
N LEU A 117 19.41 13.15 -8.19
CA LEU A 117 18.70 14.09 -7.32
C LEU A 117 17.23 14.28 -7.74
N GLY A 118 16.85 13.73 -8.90
CA GLY A 118 15.56 13.95 -9.52
C GLY A 118 15.55 15.19 -10.44
N ASN A 119 14.68 15.13 -11.46
CA ASN A 119 14.51 16.18 -12.47
C ASN A 119 13.29 17.05 -12.18
N ALA A 120 12.44 16.63 -11.23
CA ALA A 120 11.25 17.37 -10.82
C ALA A 120 10.96 17.17 -9.32
N PRO A 121 10.29 18.14 -8.66
CA PRO A 121 9.81 17.98 -7.29
C PRO A 121 8.77 16.85 -7.17
N ALA A 122 8.92 15.98 -6.18
CA ALA A 122 8.07 14.81 -6.00
C ALA A 122 6.58 15.14 -5.90
N HIS A 123 6.22 16.22 -5.17
CA HIS A 123 4.82 16.62 -5.03
C HIS A 123 4.14 16.91 -6.38
N LYS A 124 4.85 17.52 -7.34
CA LYS A 124 4.30 17.77 -8.69
C LYS A 124 4.04 16.49 -9.46
N LEU A 125 4.91 15.49 -9.30
CA LEU A 125 4.75 14.20 -9.94
C LEU A 125 3.61 13.41 -9.28
N PHE A 126 3.48 13.48 -7.96
CA PHE A 126 2.37 12.85 -7.25
C PHE A 126 1.03 13.51 -7.60
N ASP A 127 1.00 14.83 -7.76
CA ASP A 127 -0.20 15.58 -8.19
C ASP A 127 -0.61 15.24 -9.64
N ALA A 128 0.33 14.82 -10.49
CA ALA A 128 0.03 14.37 -11.86
C ALA A 128 -0.80 13.06 -11.89
N VAL A 129 -0.82 12.30 -10.80
CA VAL A 129 -1.68 11.11 -10.66
C VAL A 129 -2.76 11.41 -9.65
N SER A 130 -4.00 11.49 -10.12
CA SER A 130 -5.17 11.78 -9.30
C SER A 130 -6.19 10.65 -9.35
N VAL A 131 -7.03 10.58 -8.33
CA VAL A 131 -8.14 9.63 -8.26
C VAL A 131 -9.43 10.42 -8.29
N LYS A 132 -10.22 10.21 -9.34
CA LYS A 132 -11.52 10.84 -9.51
C LYS A 132 -12.62 9.87 -9.11
N ARG A 133 -13.55 10.36 -8.32
CA ARG A 133 -14.73 9.63 -7.93
C ARG A 133 -15.78 9.71 -9.04
N LEU A 134 -16.39 8.57 -9.41
CA LEU A 134 -17.38 8.47 -10.48
C LEU A 134 -18.82 8.39 -9.98
N ILE A 135 -19.04 8.21 -8.67
CA ILE A 135 -20.34 8.10 -8.04
C ILE A 135 -20.79 9.42 -7.41
N GLU A 136 -22.07 9.55 -7.16
CA GLU A 136 -22.68 10.77 -6.57
C GLU A 136 -22.14 11.05 -5.15
N ASP A 137 -22.14 12.32 -4.77
CA ASP A 137 -21.77 12.74 -3.43
C ASP A 137 -22.72 12.13 -2.39
N GLY A 138 -22.13 11.63 -1.29
CA GLY A 138 -22.85 10.98 -0.21
C GLY A 138 -23.14 9.50 -0.43
N VAL A 139 -22.86 8.93 -1.61
CA VAL A 139 -22.92 7.49 -1.87
C VAL A 139 -21.57 6.86 -1.50
N GLU A 140 -21.54 5.81 -0.70
CA GLU A 140 -20.30 5.12 -0.37
C GLU A 140 -19.79 4.28 -1.55
N ALA A 141 -18.51 4.40 -1.84
CA ALA A 141 -17.85 3.54 -2.83
C ALA A 141 -17.78 2.10 -2.33
N ARG A 142 -17.99 1.15 -3.23
CA ARG A 142 -18.04 -0.30 -2.93
C ARG A 142 -17.19 -1.13 -3.87
N ALA A 143 -16.68 -0.51 -4.94
CA ALA A 143 -15.87 -1.19 -5.95
C ALA A 143 -14.78 -0.26 -6.49
N PHE A 144 -13.75 -0.84 -7.09
CA PHE A 144 -12.71 -0.06 -7.77
C PHE A 144 -13.26 0.71 -8.98
N SER A 145 -14.28 0.16 -9.63
CA SER A 145 -15.00 0.83 -10.75
C SER A 145 -15.73 2.12 -10.36
N ASP A 146 -15.86 2.40 -9.07
CA ASP A 146 -16.45 3.66 -8.58
C ASP A 146 -15.44 4.82 -8.62
N TYR A 147 -14.21 4.53 -9.07
CA TYR A 147 -13.11 5.47 -9.21
C TYR A 147 -12.49 5.39 -10.60
N GLU A 148 -11.95 6.51 -11.03
CA GLU A 148 -11.11 6.65 -12.21
C GLU A 148 -9.74 7.17 -11.77
N ILE A 149 -8.67 6.49 -12.20
CA ILE A 149 -7.32 7.00 -12.01
C ILE A 149 -6.97 7.84 -13.24
N VAL A 150 -6.71 9.11 -13.02
CA VAL A 150 -6.36 10.07 -14.07
C VAL A 150 -4.89 10.41 -13.95
N VAL A 151 -4.16 10.27 -15.06
CA VAL A 151 -2.75 10.65 -15.17
C VAL A 151 -2.66 11.85 -16.12
N ASP A 152 -2.18 12.96 -15.61
CA ASP A 152 -1.85 14.15 -16.40
C ASP A 152 -0.41 14.03 -16.89
N GLU A 153 -0.23 13.43 -18.04
CA GLU A 153 1.10 13.22 -18.65
C GLU A 153 1.75 14.54 -19.08
N ASP A 154 0.95 15.56 -19.41
CA ASP A 154 1.45 16.88 -19.80
C ASP A 154 2.09 17.63 -18.60
N ALA A 155 1.72 17.27 -17.38
CA ALA A 155 2.31 17.81 -16.16
C ALA A 155 3.67 17.17 -15.80
N ILE A 156 4.06 16.08 -16.46
CA ILE A 156 5.29 15.33 -16.21
C ILE A 156 6.41 15.91 -17.11
N PRO A 157 7.53 16.42 -16.56
CA PRO A 157 8.65 16.88 -17.36
C PRO A 157 9.26 15.79 -18.25
N GLY A 158 9.74 16.18 -19.43
CA GLY A 158 10.28 15.24 -20.41
C GLY A 158 11.51 14.44 -19.97
N GLU A 159 12.21 14.88 -18.93
CA GLU A 159 13.34 14.16 -18.31
C GLU A 159 12.89 13.14 -17.25
N VAL A 160 11.57 12.94 -17.10
CA VAL A 160 10.99 11.97 -16.16
C VAL A 160 10.17 10.96 -16.93
N GLU A 161 10.56 9.70 -16.88
CA GLU A 161 9.84 8.58 -17.45
C GLU A 161 8.77 8.08 -16.49
N LEU A 162 7.52 7.97 -16.94
CA LEU A 162 6.44 7.36 -16.17
C LEU A 162 6.34 5.87 -16.50
N LEU A 163 6.56 5.03 -15.49
CA LEU A 163 6.33 3.59 -15.56
C LEU A 163 4.97 3.27 -14.94
N LYS A 164 4.17 2.42 -15.61
CA LYS A 164 2.82 2.00 -15.18
C LYS A 164 2.80 0.49 -14.98
N PHE A 165 2.25 0.02 -13.87
CA PHE A 165 2.11 -1.40 -13.59
C PHE A 165 0.66 -1.72 -13.17
N PRO A 166 0.05 -2.83 -13.66
CA PRO A 166 0.56 -3.64 -14.77
C PRO A 166 0.67 -2.81 -16.06
N ASP A 167 1.51 -3.25 -16.97
CA ASP A 167 1.60 -2.65 -18.29
C ASP A 167 0.23 -2.73 -18.98
N GLU A 168 -0.21 -1.61 -19.56
CA GLU A 168 -1.46 -1.51 -20.33
C GLU A 168 -1.19 -1.75 -21.82
#